data_11825c52d658313dc19dc45d0a9953ff
#
_entry.id   11825c52d658313dc19dc45d0a9953ff
#
_cell.length_a   1.000
_cell.length_b   1.000
_cell.length_c   1.000
_cell.angle_alpha   90.00
_cell.angle_beta   90.00
_cell.angle_gamma   90.00
#
_symmetry.space_group_name_H-M   'P 1'
#
loop_
_entity.id
_entity.type
_entity.pdbx_description
1 polymer ?
#
loop_
_entity_poly.entity_id
_entity_poly.type
_entity_poly.pdbx_seq_one_letter_code
_entity_poly.pdbx_strand_id
1 'polypeptide(L)'
;MSISSSQEKDELARIQESTDYAVTRAENGFIMGHFFNCSLSSVFQPVFDAKTRSVAGHAAYIRSVVSEENPLSPWKVLSLGEGDAPLVRFDRLCRAVHVLNYFSGRSHEGNLSVTVQPRLLESVKDDHGRAFKSILDIIGVETSRVVIEIPAEVNRNWKLLKHVISNYRSHGYRIAINHNDAGDDWVAELASLYPLYPDVVRLEASVLQRLGDAGPLVDVIHRFGAQVLFREIETARQLTGAVRAGADLLQGRFLGIPAQAIEFDLFIPAATTEYRSAEASSRRIRTLQHYIDAARI
;
A
#
# COMPACT_ATOMS: atom_id res chain seq x y z
N MET A 1 -24.43 -5.40 -9.21
CA MET A 1 -24.56 -6.41 -10.30
C MET A 1 -23.32 -7.28 -10.24
N SER A 2 -23.44 -8.60 -9.97
CA SER A 2 -22.29 -9.51 -9.97
C SER A 2 -21.85 -9.73 -11.43
N ILE A 3 -20.60 -9.41 -11.72
CA ILE A 3 -19.96 -9.73 -12.98
C ILE A 3 -20.00 -11.26 -13.17
N SER A 4 -20.38 -11.72 -14.35
CA SER A 4 -20.47 -13.16 -14.66
C SER A 4 -19.07 -13.81 -14.54
N SER A 5 -18.98 -15.01 -13.99
CA SER A 5 -17.72 -15.78 -13.88
C SER A 5 -17.03 -16.01 -15.25
N SER A 6 -17.78 -15.89 -16.34
CA SER A 6 -17.28 -15.89 -17.71
C SER A 6 -16.48 -14.65 -18.05
N GLN A 7 -16.94 -13.47 -17.63
CA GLN A 7 -16.27 -12.19 -17.90
C GLN A 7 -14.93 -12.08 -17.14
N GLU A 8 -14.89 -12.54 -15.90
CA GLU A 8 -13.64 -12.56 -15.10
C GLU A 8 -12.59 -13.55 -15.64
N LYS A 9 -13.03 -14.68 -16.22
CA LYS A 9 -12.11 -15.61 -16.91
C LYS A 9 -11.54 -15.00 -18.17
N ASP A 10 -12.33 -14.22 -18.90
CA ASP A 10 -11.92 -13.51 -20.11
C ASP A 10 -10.90 -12.40 -19.79
N GLU A 11 -11.12 -11.65 -18.69
CA GLU A 11 -10.17 -10.64 -18.21
C GLU A 11 -8.79 -11.24 -17.88
N LEU A 12 -8.76 -12.35 -17.14
CA LEU A 12 -7.52 -13.03 -16.78
C LEU A 12 -6.76 -13.54 -18.00
N ALA A 13 -7.48 -14.16 -18.97
CA ALA A 13 -6.91 -14.61 -20.22
C ALA A 13 -6.30 -13.45 -21.02
N ARG A 14 -7.01 -12.33 -21.15
CA ARG A 14 -6.51 -11.13 -21.83
C ARG A 14 -5.25 -10.55 -21.17
N ILE A 15 -5.17 -10.59 -19.83
CA ILE A 15 -3.96 -10.15 -19.11
C ILE A 15 -2.81 -11.11 -19.38
N GLN A 16 -3.03 -12.43 -19.35
CA GLN A 16 -2.01 -13.42 -19.68
C GLN A 16 -1.50 -13.27 -21.12
N GLU A 17 -2.39 -13.00 -22.08
CA GLU A 17 -2.03 -12.75 -23.48
C GLU A 17 -1.27 -11.46 -23.69
N SER A 18 -1.63 -10.39 -22.94
CA SER A 18 -1.03 -9.07 -23.07
C SER A 18 0.27 -8.90 -22.27
N THR A 19 0.56 -9.82 -21.36
CA THR A 19 1.72 -9.78 -20.46
C THR A 19 2.31 -11.16 -20.29
N ASP A 20 3.61 -11.23 -19.97
CA ASP A 20 4.25 -12.51 -19.60
C ASP A 20 4.00 -12.89 -18.11
N TYR A 21 2.86 -12.46 -17.54
CA TYR A 21 2.61 -12.70 -16.13
C TYR A 21 1.99 -14.09 -15.90
N ALA A 22 2.70 -14.90 -15.12
CA ALA A 22 2.20 -16.17 -14.68
C ALA A 22 1.19 -15.96 -13.53
N VAL A 23 -0.09 -15.78 -13.87
CA VAL A 23 -1.20 -15.61 -12.94
C VAL A 23 -2.23 -16.72 -13.10
N THR A 24 -2.79 -17.21 -12.00
CA THR A 24 -3.84 -18.23 -12.00
C THR A 24 -4.92 -17.84 -10.98
N ARG A 25 -6.12 -18.40 -11.13
CA ARG A 25 -7.21 -18.26 -10.15
C ARG A 25 -7.23 -19.47 -9.24
N ALA A 26 -7.12 -19.26 -7.94
CA ALA A 26 -7.28 -20.30 -6.92
C ALA A 26 -8.76 -20.68 -6.74
N GLU A 27 -9.03 -21.82 -6.08
CA GLU A 27 -10.39 -22.31 -5.81
C GLU A 27 -11.26 -21.31 -5.03
N ASN A 28 -10.66 -20.53 -4.14
CA ASN A 28 -11.33 -19.47 -3.39
C ASN A 28 -11.58 -18.18 -4.19
N GLY A 29 -11.29 -18.20 -5.51
CA GLY A 29 -11.47 -17.08 -6.42
C GLY A 29 -10.35 -16.03 -6.43
N PHE A 30 -9.37 -16.12 -5.52
CA PHE A 30 -8.23 -15.21 -5.49
C PHE A 30 -7.27 -15.46 -6.67
N ILE A 31 -6.69 -14.39 -7.17
CA ILE A 31 -5.63 -14.44 -8.18
C ILE A 31 -4.29 -14.67 -7.47
N MET A 32 -3.60 -15.71 -7.93
CA MET A 32 -2.26 -16.06 -7.52
C MET A 32 -1.27 -15.71 -8.62
N GLY A 33 -0.15 -15.09 -8.26
CA GLY A 33 0.99 -14.92 -9.15
C GLY A 33 1.99 -16.04 -8.94
N HIS A 34 2.73 -16.40 -9.98
CA HIS A 34 3.80 -17.40 -9.89
C HIS A 34 5.13 -16.79 -10.31
N PHE A 35 6.10 -16.85 -9.43
CA PHE A 35 7.44 -16.32 -9.65
C PHE A 35 8.47 -17.33 -9.16
N PHE A 36 9.19 -17.95 -10.10
CA PHE A 36 9.98 -19.17 -9.84
C PHE A 36 9.12 -20.23 -9.13
N ASN A 37 9.58 -20.77 -8.00
CA ASN A 37 8.86 -21.79 -7.24
C ASN A 37 7.98 -21.18 -6.11
N CYS A 38 7.68 -19.89 -6.18
CA CYS A 38 6.86 -19.21 -5.18
C CYS A 38 5.49 -18.86 -5.73
N SER A 39 4.46 -19.13 -4.96
CA SER A 39 3.11 -18.61 -5.18
C SER A 39 2.94 -17.29 -4.43
N LEU A 40 2.45 -16.27 -5.12
CA LEU A 40 2.26 -14.91 -4.60
C LEU A 40 0.78 -14.62 -4.46
N SER A 41 0.37 -14.05 -3.35
CA SER A 41 -0.99 -13.58 -3.11
C SER A 41 -0.99 -12.20 -2.47
N SER A 42 -2.12 -11.52 -2.47
CA SER A 42 -2.29 -10.21 -1.86
C SER A 42 -2.96 -10.30 -0.50
N VAL A 43 -2.53 -9.43 0.41
CA VAL A 43 -3.30 -9.04 1.59
C VAL A 43 -3.45 -7.53 1.60
N PHE A 44 -4.54 -7.06 2.19
CA PHE A 44 -4.96 -5.67 2.15
C PHE A 44 -5.14 -5.16 3.59
N GLN A 45 -4.50 -4.04 3.89
CA GLN A 45 -4.65 -3.38 5.19
C GLN A 45 -5.53 -2.15 5.02
N PRO A 46 -6.60 -1.98 5.82
CA PRO A 46 -7.49 -0.84 5.68
C PRO A 46 -6.78 0.48 6.00
N VAL A 47 -7.12 1.48 5.20
CA VAL A 47 -6.77 2.89 5.40
C VAL A 47 -8.06 3.63 5.70
N PHE A 48 -8.13 4.29 6.83
CA PHE A 48 -9.32 4.98 7.30
C PHE A 48 -9.23 6.48 7.03
N ASP A 49 -10.34 7.08 6.66
CA ASP A 49 -10.53 8.52 6.70
C ASP A 49 -10.71 8.97 8.16
N ALA A 50 -9.90 9.91 8.61
CA ALA A 50 -9.88 10.34 10.00
C ALA A 50 -11.15 11.11 10.42
N LYS A 51 -11.81 11.79 9.47
CA LYS A 51 -13.00 12.60 9.70
C LYS A 51 -14.26 11.74 9.75
N THR A 52 -14.45 10.89 8.72
CA THR A 52 -15.62 10.00 8.63
C THR A 52 -15.45 8.74 9.47
N ARG A 53 -14.20 8.38 9.81
CA ARG A 53 -13.80 7.16 10.52
C ARG A 53 -14.15 5.86 9.79
N SER A 54 -14.47 5.94 8.51
CA SER A 54 -14.75 4.82 7.63
C SER A 54 -13.54 4.47 6.78
N VAL A 55 -13.56 3.29 6.17
CA VAL A 55 -12.49 2.86 5.27
C VAL A 55 -12.52 3.69 3.99
N ALA A 56 -11.42 4.39 3.68
CA ALA A 56 -11.20 5.15 2.46
C ALA A 56 -10.56 4.30 1.35
N GLY A 57 -9.91 3.21 1.71
CA GLY A 57 -9.21 2.32 0.81
C GLY A 57 -8.32 1.34 1.54
N HIS A 58 -7.40 0.70 0.82
CA HIS A 58 -6.50 -0.30 1.40
C HIS A 58 -5.07 -0.15 0.85
N ALA A 59 -4.09 -0.48 1.68
CA ALA A 59 -2.72 -0.70 1.24
C ALA A 59 -2.49 -2.19 0.97
N ALA A 60 -1.89 -2.50 -0.19
CA ALA A 60 -1.63 -3.87 -0.62
C ALA A 60 -0.24 -4.34 -0.20
N TYR A 61 -0.16 -5.58 0.25
CA TYR A 61 1.10 -6.26 0.56
C TYR A 61 1.12 -7.64 -0.09
N ILE A 62 2.29 -8.03 -0.61
CA ILE A 62 2.47 -9.38 -1.16
C ILE A 62 2.72 -10.39 -0.04
N ARG A 63 2.10 -11.55 -0.17
CA ARG A 63 2.40 -12.74 0.62
C ARG A 63 2.93 -13.81 -0.32
N SER A 64 4.06 -14.39 0.01
CA SER A 64 4.61 -15.51 -0.71
C SER A 64 4.45 -16.79 0.10
N VAL A 65 3.96 -17.83 -0.58
CA VAL A 65 4.01 -19.20 -0.07
C VAL A 65 5.14 -19.90 -0.82
N VAL A 66 6.12 -20.35 -0.08
CA VAL A 66 7.27 -21.08 -0.63
C VAL A 66 6.95 -22.56 -0.56
N SER A 67 7.23 -23.32 -1.63
CA SER A 67 7.05 -24.78 -1.58
C SER A 67 8.03 -25.40 -0.60
N GLU A 68 7.62 -26.49 0.07
CA GLU A 68 8.50 -27.22 1.02
C GLU A 68 9.76 -27.75 0.35
N GLU A 69 9.70 -28.00 -0.98
CA GLU A 69 10.82 -28.50 -1.77
C GLU A 69 11.87 -27.41 -2.07
N ASN A 70 11.50 -26.14 -1.98
CA ASN A 70 12.41 -25.01 -2.24
C ASN A 70 12.13 -23.83 -1.31
N PRO A 71 12.81 -23.75 -0.16
CA PRO A 71 12.53 -22.76 0.89
C PRO A 71 13.03 -21.35 0.59
N LEU A 72 13.45 -21.03 -0.64
CA LEU A 72 13.92 -19.69 -0.99
C LEU A 72 12.75 -18.74 -1.23
N SER A 73 12.64 -17.71 -0.40
CA SER A 73 11.67 -16.64 -0.61
C SER A 73 11.99 -15.87 -1.91
N PRO A 74 10.97 -15.24 -2.56
CA PRO A 74 11.20 -14.42 -3.77
C PRO A 74 12.28 -13.36 -3.57
N TRP A 75 12.34 -12.77 -2.39
CA TRP A 75 13.32 -11.76 -2.02
C TRP A 75 14.75 -12.33 -2.01
N LYS A 76 14.93 -13.55 -1.55
CA LYS A 76 16.23 -14.23 -1.55
C LYS A 76 16.64 -14.61 -2.97
N VAL A 77 15.71 -15.06 -3.80
CA VAL A 77 15.97 -15.33 -5.22
C VAL A 77 16.42 -14.04 -5.93
N LEU A 78 15.71 -12.93 -5.70
CA LEU A 78 16.08 -11.64 -6.28
C LEU A 78 17.41 -11.08 -5.78
N SER A 79 17.81 -11.40 -4.55
CA SER A 79 19.11 -10.98 -4.01
C SER A 79 20.28 -11.78 -4.55
N LEU A 80 20.03 -12.99 -5.08
CA LEU A 80 21.05 -13.88 -5.66
C LEU A 80 21.21 -13.68 -7.18
N GLY A 81 20.20 -13.06 -7.83
CA GLY A 81 20.20 -12.83 -9.27
C GLY A 81 21.04 -11.63 -9.68
N GLU A 82 21.75 -11.75 -10.79
CA GLU A 82 22.41 -10.61 -11.43
C GLU A 82 21.42 -9.84 -12.31
N GLY A 83 21.43 -8.50 -12.19
CA GLY A 83 20.63 -7.57 -12.99
C GLY A 83 19.23 -7.28 -12.46
N ASP A 84 18.57 -6.30 -13.08
CA ASP A 84 17.29 -5.74 -12.62
C ASP A 84 16.06 -6.35 -13.31
N ALA A 85 16.24 -7.07 -14.41
CA ALA A 85 15.12 -7.63 -15.18
C ALA A 85 14.19 -8.56 -14.36
N PRO A 86 14.72 -9.50 -13.53
CA PRO A 86 13.87 -10.32 -12.66
C PRO A 86 13.12 -9.50 -11.63
N LEU A 87 13.73 -8.46 -11.07
CA LEU A 87 13.09 -7.56 -10.10
C LEU A 87 11.96 -6.77 -10.74
N VAL A 88 12.15 -6.24 -11.95
CA VAL A 88 11.12 -5.52 -12.71
C VAL A 88 9.92 -6.44 -12.98
N ARG A 89 10.17 -7.68 -13.42
CA ARG A 89 9.10 -8.68 -13.65
C ARG A 89 8.36 -9.00 -12.37
N PHE A 90 9.07 -9.23 -11.27
CA PHE A 90 8.49 -9.51 -9.96
C PHE A 90 7.60 -8.36 -9.47
N ASP A 91 8.08 -7.13 -9.49
CA ASP A 91 7.32 -5.96 -9.04
C ASP A 91 6.05 -5.75 -9.88
N ARG A 92 6.16 -5.88 -11.22
CA ARG A 92 5.01 -5.79 -12.12
C ARG A 92 3.99 -6.89 -11.86
N LEU A 93 4.44 -8.13 -11.63
CA LEU A 93 3.57 -9.25 -11.27
C LEU A 93 2.86 -8.99 -9.93
N CYS A 94 3.58 -8.51 -8.89
CA CYS A 94 2.97 -8.18 -7.60
C CYS A 94 1.85 -7.14 -7.76
N ARG A 95 2.09 -6.07 -8.51
CA ARG A 95 1.09 -5.03 -8.76
C ARG A 95 -0.11 -5.57 -9.55
N ALA A 96 0.11 -6.44 -10.54
CA ALA A 96 -0.96 -7.11 -11.25
C ALA A 96 -1.83 -7.96 -10.30
N VAL A 97 -1.21 -8.77 -9.45
CA VAL A 97 -1.92 -9.60 -8.45
C VAL A 97 -2.70 -8.72 -7.48
N HIS A 98 -2.14 -7.59 -7.07
CA HIS A 98 -2.85 -6.66 -6.18
C HIS A 98 -4.12 -6.09 -6.82
N VAL A 99 -4.04 -5.51 -8.01
CA VAL A 99 -5.20 -4.86 -8.65
C VAL A 99 -6.26 -5.86 -9.07
N LEU A 100 -5.86 -7.04 -9.53
CA LEU A 100 -6.79 -8.11 -9.87
C LEU A 100 -7.56 -8.60 -8.65
N ASN A 101 -6.89 -8.82 -7.52
CA ASN A 101 -7.57 -9.22 -6.29
C ASN A 101 -8.42 -8.11 -5.68
N TYR A 102 -8.05 -6.85 -5.89
CA TYR A 102 -8.75 -5.72 -5.29
C TYR A 102 -9.97 -5.29 -6.08
N PHE A 103 -9.86 -5.19 -7.39
CA PHE A 103 -10.88 -4.58 -8.24
C PHE A 103 -11.73 -5.59 -9.02
N SER A 104 -11.16 -6.72 -9.50
CA SER A 104 -11.91 -7.65 -10.36
C SER A 104 -13.13 -8.21 -9.66
N GLY A 105 -14.28 -8.15 -10.34
CA GLY A 105 -15.54 -8.67 -9.83
C GLY A 105 -16.15 -7.92 -8.65
N ARG A 106 -15.60 -6.75 -8.28
CA ARG A 106 -16.02 -5.99 -7.09
C ARG A 106 -16.42 -4.58 -7.46
N SER A 107 -17.58 -4.15 -6.95
CA SER A 107 -18.03 -2.77 -7.05
C SER A 107 -17.86 -2.08 -5.70
N HIS A 108 -16.82 -1.27 -5.56
CA HIS A 108 -16.58 -0.40 -4.40
C HIS A 108 -15.84 0.85 -4.83
N GLU A 109 -15.89 1.90 -4.03
CA GLU A 109 -15.26 3.19 -4.33
C GLU A 109 -13.87 3.36 -3.69
N GLY A 110 -13.37 2.39 -2.94
CA GLY A 110 -12.09 2.47 -2.22
C GLY A 110 -10.89 2.59 -3.14
N ASN A 111 -9.87 3.31 -2.67
CA ASN A 111 -8.58 3.43 -3.35
C ASN A 111 -7.64 2.28 -2.96
N LEU A 112 -6.74 1.94 -3.87
CA LEU A 112 -5.69 0.96 -3.61
C LEU A 112 -4.32 1.64 -3.59
N SER A 113 -3.61 1.52 -2.46
CA SER A 113 -2.21 1.94 -2.36
C SER A 113 -1.28 0.77 -2.68
N VAL A 114 -0.31 1.00 -3.56
CA VAL A 114 0.70 0.02 -3.94
C VAL A 114 2.11 0.62 -3.85
N THR A 115 3.00 -0.08 -3.16
CA THR A 115 4.39 0.34 -3.03
C THR A 115 5.19 -0.11 -4.24
N VAL A 116 6.10 0.74 -4.71
CA VAL A 116 7.06 0.43 -5.79
C VAL A 116 8.44 0.18 -5.19
N GLN A 117 9.13 -0.84 -5.71
CA GLN A 117 10.49 -1.14 -5.25
C GLN A 117 11.49 -0.05 -5.68
N PRO A 118 12.38 0.45 -4.79
CA PRO A 118 13.34 1.51 -5.12
C PRO A 118 14.22 1.16 -6.33
N ARG A 119 14.77 -0.04 -6.39
CA ARG A 119 15.61 -0.51 -7.51
C ARG A 119 14.87 -0.54 -8.84
N LEU A 120 13.54 -0.79 -8.83
CA LEU A 120 12.76 -0.71 -10.06
C LEU A 120 12.72 0.72 -10.59
N LEU A 121 12.57 1.70 -9.70
CA LEU A 121 12.54 3.10 -10.09
C LEU A 121 13.87 3.59 -10.67
N GLU A 122 14.97 3.00 -10.25
CA GLU A 122 16.32 3.29 -10.78
C GLU A 122 16.59 2.59 -12.12
N SER A 123 16.09 1.37 -12.31
CA SER A 123 16.37 0.54 -13.48
C SER A 123 15.46 0.80 -14.67
N VAL A 124 14.22 1.24 -14.46
CA VAL A 124 13.29 1.61 -15.54
C VAL A 124 13.52 3.07 -15.91
N LYS A 125 13.99 3.32 -17.15
CA LYS A 125 14.37 4.67 -17.57
C LYS A 125 13.26 5.46 -18.22
N ASP A 126 12.32 4.79 -18.90
CA ASP A 126 11.43 5.47 -19.82
C ASP A 126 10.00 5.62 -19.32
N ASP A 127 9.35 4.54 -18.89
CA ASP A 127 7.93 4.61 -18.52
C ASP A 127 7.58 3.64 -17.38
N HIS A 128 7.49 4.17 -16.16
CA HIS A 128 7.15 3.42 -14.95
C HIS A 128 5.66 3.05 -14.87
N GLY A 129 4.78 3.89 -15.42
CA GLY A 129 3.33 3.78 -15.25
C GLY A 129 2.62 2.96 -16.32
N ARG A 130 3.16 2.91 -17.55
CA ARG A 130 2.49 2.37 -18.74
C ARG A 130 2.07 0.91 -18.61
N ALA A 131 3.01 0.04 -18.21
CA ALA A 131 2.74 -1.39 -18.11
C ALA A 131 1.65 -1.70 -17.07
N PHE A 132 1.61 -0.95 -15.99
CA PHE A 132 0.60 -1.09 -14.96
C PHE A 132 -0.77 -0.52 -15.40
N LYS A 133 -0.75 0.61 -16.13
CA LYS A 133 -1.96 1.19 -16.72
C LYS A 133 -2.66 0.22 -17.66
N SER A 134 -1.91 -0.50 -18.49
CA SER A 134 -2.49 -1.48 -19.41
C SER A 134 -3.34 -2.55 -18.72
N ILE A 135 -2.95 -2.98 -17.52
CA ILE A 135 -3.73 -3.92 -16.72
C ILE A 135 -5.02 -3.28 -16.22
N LEU A 136 -4.92 -2.05 -15.70
CA LEU A 136 -6.09 -1.30 -15.22
C LEU A 136 -7.09 -1.04 -16.33
N ASP A 137 -6.62 -0.71 -17.54
CA ASP A 137 -7.47 -0.52 -18.73
C ASP A 137 -8.22 -1.81 -19.10
N ILE A 138 -7.57 -2.99 -19.00
CA ILE A 138 -8.21 -4.29 -19.29
C ILE A 138 -9.36 -4.58 -18.31
N ILE A 139 -9.20 -4.25 -17.03
CA ILE A 139 -10.21 -4.47 -15.99
C ILE A 139 -11.15 -3.28 -15.79
N GLY A 140 -11.04 -2.24 -16.61
CA GLY A 140 -11.93 -1.07 -16.59
C GLY A 140 -11.79 -0.19 -15.34
N VAL A 141 -10.59 -0.08 -14.77
CA VAL A 141 -10.33 0.69 -13.53
C VAL A 141 -9.55 1.95 -13.85
N GLU A 142 -10.06 3.08 -13.37
CA GLU A 142 -9.40 4.37 -13.49
C GLU A 142 -8.09 4.40 -12.68
N THR A 143 -7.01 4.90 -13.29
CA THR A 143 -5.69 5.02 -12.63
C THR A 143 -5.73 5.92 -11.39
N SER A 144 -6.65 6.89 -11.34
CA SER A 144 -6.89 7.78 -10.20
C SER A 144 -7.31 7.04 -8.91
N ARG A 145 -7.78 5.81 -9.03
CA ARG A 145 -8.10 4.93 -7.91
C ARG A 145 -6.89 4.20 -7.32
N VAL A 146 -5.74 4.34 -7.97
CA VAL A 146 -4.48 3.73 -7.51
C VAL A 146 -3.54 4.82 -7.01
N VAL A 147 -3.05 4.64 -5.79
CA VAL A 147 -2.06 5.50 -5.14
C VAL A 147 -0.71 4.80 -5.20
N ILE A 148 0.24 5.39 -5.90
CA ILE A 148 1.60 4.88 -5.98
C ILE A 148 2.40 5.39 -4.79
N GLU A 149 2.86 4.48 -3.94
CA GLU A 149 3.67 4.79 -2.78
C GLU A 149 5.15 4.81 -3.15
N ILE A 150 5.74 6.00 -3.14
CA ILE A 150 7.17 6.19 -3.41
C ILE A 150 7.95 5.93 -2.10
N PRO A 151 8.91 5.00 -2.09
CA PRO A 151 9.73 4.72 -0.92
C PRO A 151 10.60 5.92 -0.54
N ALA A 152 10.88 6.08 0.77
CA ALA A 152 11.68 7.21 1.28
C ALA A 152 13.13 7.22 0.77
N GLU A 153 13.68 6.08 0.42
CA GLU A 153 15.02 5.94 -0.12
C GLU A 153 15.21 6.74 -1.42
N VAL A 154 14.15 6.88 -2.21
CA VAL A 154 14.15 7.65 -3.46
C VAL A 154 14.19 9.16 -3.21
N ASN A 155 13.76 9.63 -2.05
CA ASN A 155 13.71 11.06 -1.70
C ASN A 155 15.10 11.73 -1.80
N ARG A 156 16.17 10.97 -1.58
CA ARG A 156 17.55 11.46 -1.68
C ARG A 156 18.01 11.70 -3.12
N ASN A 157 17.34 11.11 -4.10
CA ASN A 157 17.63 11.30 -5.52
C ASN A 157 16.55 12.18 -6.15
N TRP A 158 16.68 13.49 -5.98
CA TRP A 158 15.71 14.48 -6.45
C TRP A 158 15.38 14.37 -7.94
N LYS A 159 16.38 14.12 -8.78
CA LYS A 159 16.18 14.00 -10.23
C LYS A 159 15.32 12.79 -10.57
N LEU A 160 15.60 11.65 -9.94
CA LEU A 160 14.82 10.43 -10.09
C LEU A 160 13.40 10.62 -9.55
N LEU A 161 13.27 11.17 -8.34
CA LEU A 161 11.99 11.40 -7.70
C LEU A 161 11.06 12.27 -8.57
N LYS A 162 11.56 13.39 -9.08
CA LYS A 162 10.82 14.27 -9.98
C LYS A 162 10.39 13.55 -11.25
N HIS A 163 11.29 12.79 -11.87
CA HIS A 163 10.99 12.03 -13.09
C HIS A 163 9.90 10.98 -12.85
N VAL A 164 10.04 10.19 -11.79
CA VAL A 164 9.09 9.13 -11.41
C VAL A 164 7.69 9.70 -11.14
N ILE A 165 7.60 10.75 -10.34
CA ILE A 165 6.33 11.40 -10.02
C ILE A 165 5.66 11.97 -11.28
N SER A 166 6.44 12.68 -12.12
CA SER A 166 5.92 13.23 -13.37
C SER A 166 5.38 12.13 -14.30
N ASN A 167 6.11 11.01 -14.39
CA ASN A 167 5.70 9.88 -15.23
C ASN A 167 4.42 9.22 -14.72
N TYR A 168 4.32 8.85 -13.44
CA TYR A 168 3.08 8.27 -12.92
C TYR A 168 1.89 9.22 -13.05
N ARG A 169 2.09 10.52 -12.81
CA ARG A 169 1.03 11.53 -12.98
C ARG A 169 0.56 11.66 -14.40
N SER A 170 1.46 11.59 -15.39
CA SER A 170 1.06 11.65 -16.81
C SER A 170 0.13 10.50 -17.21
N HIS A 171 0.12 9.42 -16.43
CA HIS A 171 -0.80 8.29 -16.54
C HIS A 171 -2.04 8.39 -15.64
N GLY A 172 -2.19 9.46 -14.86
CA GLY A 172 -3.36 9.70 -14.01
C GLY A 172 -3.31 9.07 -12.62
N TYR A 173 -2.16 8.50 -12.19
CA TYR A 173 -2.01 7.95 -10.83
C TYR A 173 -1.92 9.04 -9.78
N ARG A 174 -2.43 8.72 -8.58
CA ARG A 174 -2.16 9.50 -7.37
C ARG A 174 -0.82 9.09 -6.77
N ILE A 175 -0.15 10.02 -6.10
CA ILE A 175 1.20 9.82 -5.55
C ILE A 175 1.20 10.00 -4.04
N ALA A 176 1.71 9.00 -3.33
CA ALA A 176 2.03 9.09 -1.92
C ALA A 176 3.54 9.03 -1.72
N ILE A 177 4.09 9.99 -0.95
CA ILE A 177 5.51 10.02 -0.60
C ILE A 177 5.66 9.61 0.85
N ASN A 178 6.54 8.64 1.11
CA ASN A 178 6.93 8.29 2.45
C ASN A 178 7.94 9.32 2.98
N HIS A 179 7.60 9.92 4.10
CA HIS A 179 8.51 10.77 4.86
C HIS A 179 8.82 10.09 6.19
N ASN A 180 10.01 9.51 6.29
CA ASN A 180 10.39 8.68 7.44
C ASN A 180 11.21 9.43 8.48
N ASP A 181 11.74 10.59 8.16
CA ASP A 181 12.64 11.30 9.04
C ASP A 181 12.07 12.65 9.44
N ALA A 182 11.76 12.77 10.74
CA ALA A 182 11.53 14.03 11.39
C ALA A 182 12.79 14.39 12.19
N GLY A 183 13.94 14.42 11.52
CA GLY A 183 15.15 15.05 12.06
C GLY A 183 14.89 16.53 12.34
N ASP A 184 15.85 17.22 12.91
CA ASP A 184 15.71 18.64 13.29
C ASP A 184 15.40 19.54 12.06
N ASP A 185 15.63 19.06 10.85
CA ASP A 185 15.49 19.82 9.60
C ASP A 185 14.30 19.38 8.72
N TRP A 186 13.28 18.77 9.34
CA TRP A 186 12.08 18.27 8.62
C TRP A 186 11.38 19.34 7.78
N VAL A 187 11.48 20.62 8.16
CA VAL A 187 10.91 21.74 7.41
C VAL A 187 11.59 21.89 6.05
N ALA A 188 12.92 21.82 6.01
CA ALA A 188 13.69 21.92 4.76
C ALA A 188 13.43 20.71 3.85
N GLU A 189 13.34 19.51 4.42
CA GLU A 189 13.00 18.30 3.65
C GLU A 189 11.60 18.41 3.03
N LEU A 190 10.58 18.79 3.79
CA LEU A 190 9.23 18.99 3.27
C LEU A 190 9.18 20.13 2.25
N ALA A 191 9.89 21.24 2.49
CA ALA A 191 9.97 22.32 1.52
C ALA A 191 10.57 21.85 0.19
N SER A 192 11.48 20.88 0.21
CA SER A 192 12.02 20.26 -1.00
C SER A 192 10.98 19.41 -1.75
N LEU A 193 10.01 18.82 -1.06
CA LEU A 193 8.95 18.02 -1.67
C LEU A 193 7.80 18.87 -2.23
N TYR A 194 7.66 20.11 -1.80
CA TYR A 194 6.59 21.02 -2.23
C TYR A 194 6.45 21.14 -3.77
N PRO A 195 7.52 21.34 -4.55
CA PRO A 195 7.40 21.45 -6.01
C PRO A 195 6.93 20.18 -6.71
N LEU A 196 6.84 19.05 -5.98
CA LEU A 196 6.37 17.78 -6.51
C LEU A 196 4.87 17.58 -6.36
N TYR A 197 4.21 18.39 -5.53
CA TYR A 197 2.76 18.33 -5.26
C TYR A 197 2.26 16.91 -5.01
N PRO A 198 2.77 16.17 -3.99
CA PRO A 198 2.28 14.85 -3.68
C PRO A 198 0.79 14.91 -3.27
N ASP A 199 0.01 13.88 -3.60
CA ASP A 199 -1.39 13.79 -3.17
C ASP A 199 -1.48 13.41 -1.70
N VAL A 200 -0.53 12.59 -1.23
CA VAL A 200 -0.47 12.12 0.16
C VAL A 200 0.99 12.17 0.65
N VAL A 201 1.20 12.69 1.85
CA VAL A 201 2.45 12.52 2.61
C VAL A 201 2.21 11.52 3.74
N ARG A 202 3.01 10.46 3.76
CA ARG A 202 2.90 9.37 4.73
C ARG A 202 3.94 9.55 5.83
N LEU A 203 3.47 9.66 7.06
CA LEU A 203 4.26 9.81 8.28
C LEU A 203 4.16 8.55 9.13
N GLU A 204 5.25 8.13 9.75
CA GLU A 204 5.21 7.10 10.78
C GLU A 204 4.63 7.66 12.09
N ALA A 205 3.79 6.86 12.78
CA ALA A 205 3.23 7.27 14.05
C ALA A 205 4.29 7.49 15.16
N SER A 206 5.52 7.00 14.96
CA SER A 206 6.69 7.29 15.80
C SER A 206 7.02 8.79 15.87
N VAL A 207 6.71 9.56 14.83
CA VAL A 207 6.87 11.03 14.77
C VAL A 207 6.10 11.72 15.90
N LEU A 208 4.92 11.23 16.26
CA LEU A 208 4.09 11.79 17.33
C LEU A 208 4.79 11.77 18.69
N GLN A 209 5.64 10.78 18.94
CA GLN A 209 6.40 10.68 20.19
C GLN A 209 7.64 11.59 20.17
N ARG A 210 8.29 11.70 19.02
CA ARG A 210 9.51 12.50 18.87
C ARG A 210 9.25 14.00 18.93
N LEU A 211 8.22 14.46 18.23
CA LEU A 211 7.91 15.90 18.17
C LEU A 211 7.08 16.39 19.37
N GLY A 212 6.41 15.48 20.11
CA GLY A 212 5.44 15.84 21.14
C GLY A 212 4.15 16.46 20.57
N ASP A 213 4.29 17.45 19.68
CA ASP A 213 3.21 18.04 18.88
C ASP A 213 3.58 17.98 17.40
N ALA A 214 2.84 17.21 16.61
CA ALA A 214 3.01 17.09 15.19
C ALA A 214 2.07 18.02 14.37
N GLY A 215 1.25 18.83 15.02
CA GLY A 215 0.33 19.76 14.36
C GLY A 215 1.04 20.70 13.38
N PRO A 216 2.13 21.39 13.77
CA PRO A 216 2.86 22.26 12.85
C PRO A 216 3.40 21.56 11.60
N LEU A 217 3.81 20.29 11.72
CA LEU A 217 4.25 19.46 10.59
C LEU A 217 3.09 19.18 9.63
N VAL A 218 1.94 18.79 10.17
CA VAL A 218 0.72 18.53 9.40
C VAL A 218 0.24 19.80 8.70
N ASP A 219 0.24 20.95 9.38
CA ASP A 219 -0.14 22.23 8.80
C ASP A 219 0.73 22.61 7.59
N VAL A 220 2.04 22.35 7.66
CA VAL A 220 2.95 22.60 6.54
C VAL A 220 2.59 21.71 5.34
N ILE A 221 2.31 20.42 5.57
CA ILE A 221 1.92 19.48 4.51
C ILE A 221 0.58 19.91 3.88
N HIS A 222 -0.40 20.32 4.69
CA HIS A 222 -1.68 20.81 4.20
C HIS A 222 -1.53 22.07 3.33
N ARG A 223 -0.60 22.97 3.62
CA ARG A 223 -0.30 24.13 2.75
C ARG A 223 0.22 23.73 1.38
N PHE A 224 0.77 22.52 1.22
CA PHE A 224 1.16 21.96 -0.06
C PHE A 224 -0.02 21.38 -0.86
N GLY A 225 -1.20 21.31 -0.24
CA GLY A 225 -2.38 20.69 -0.81
C GLY A 225 -2.38 19.16 -0.69
N ALA A 226 -1.46 18.58 0.07
CA ALA A 226 -1.36 17.13 0.29
C ALA A 226 -2.18 16.70 1.52
N GLN A 227 -2.75 15.50 1.45
CA GLN A 227 -3.31 14.81 2.61
C GLN A 227 -2.19 14.21 3.48
N VAL A 228 -2.41 14.14 4.78
CA VAL A 228 -1.49 13.49 5.73
C VAL A 228 -2.03 12.14 6.14
N LEU A 229 -1.25 11.08 5.87
CA LEU A 229 -1.53 9.73 6.34
C LEU A 229 -0.55 9.37 7.45
N PHE A 230 -1.03 9.12 8.67
CA PHE A 230 -0.24 8.47 9.70
C PHE A 230 -0.33 6.95 9.57
N ARG A 231 0.82 6.31 9.35
CA ARG A 231 0.97 4.85 9.27
C ARG A 231 1.60 4.27 10.53
N GLU A 232 1.49 2.95 10.71
CA GLU A 232 2.05 2.22 11.85
C GLU A 232 1.45 2.66 13.20
N ILE A 233 0.15 2.96 13.18
CA ILE A 233 -0.60 3.20 14.41
C ILE A 233 -0.82 1.85 15.11
N GLU A 234 -0.12 1.65 16.23
CA GLU A 234 -0.15 0.40 17.00
C GLU A 234 -0.85 0.55 18.37
N THR A 235 -1.13 1.78 18.78
CA THR A 235 -1.73 2.07 20.10
C THR A 235 -2.81 3.16 20.01
N ALA A 236 -3.74 3.13 20.98
CA ALA A 236 -4.76 4.18 21.16
C ALA A 236 -4.12 5.58 21.35
N ARG A 237 -2.97 5.65 22.01
CA ARG A 237 -2.24 6.91 22.22
C ARG A 237 -1.76 7.50 20.88
N GLN A 238 -1.21 6.67 19.99
CA GLN A 238 -0.80 7.11 18.65
C GLN A 238 -2.00 7.54 17.82
N LEU A 239 -3.11 6.80 17.87
CA LEU A 239 -4.35 7.19 17.19
C LEU A 239 -4.83 8.57 17.66
N THR A 240 -4.91 8.77 18.97
CA THR A 240 -5.32 10.06 19.55
C THR A 240 -4.36 11.18 19.15
N GLY A 241 -3.06 10.90 19.15
CA GLY A 241 -2.04 11.86 18.71
C GLY A 241 -2.18 12.25 17.24
N ALA A 242 -2.37 11.27 16.35
CA ALA A 242 -2.54 11.50 14.92
C ALA A 242 -3.80 12.33 14.61
N VAL A 243 -4.93 11.99 15.23
CA VAL A 243 -6.18 12.76 15.08
C VAL A 243 -6.02 14.19 15.60
N ARG A 244 -5.38 14.36 16.77
CA ARG A 244 -5.12 15.69 17.33
C ARG A 244 -4.19 16.53 16.46
N ALA A 245 -3.20 15.89 15.82
CA ALA A 245 -2.29 16.56 14.90
C ALA A 245 -2.97 16.98 13.57
N GLY A 246 -4.19 16.51 13.28
CA GLY A 246 -4.91 16.88 12.07
C GLY A 246 -4.73 15.88 10.92
N ALA A 247 -4.51 14.60 11.21
CA ALA A 247 -4.44 13.54 10.19
C ALA A 247 -5.68 13.53 9.30
N ASP A 248 -5.49 13.30 7.98
CA ASP A 248 -6.59 13.02 7.05
C ASP A 248 -6.86 11.53 6.94
N LEU A 249 -5.77 10.74 6.93
CA LEU A 249 -5.82 9.30 6.75
C LEU A 249 -5.05 8.59 7.88
N LEU A 250 -5.53 7.41 8.25
CA LEU A 250 -4.99 6.62 9.36
C LEU A 250 -4.81 5.17 8.94
N GLN A 251 -3.65 4.59 9.25
CA GLN A 251 -3.32 3.20 8.96
C GLN A 251 -2.49 2.61 10.10
N GLY A 252 -2.76 1.37 10.47
CA GLY A 252 -1.95 0.68 11.48
C GLY A 252 -2.60 -0.60 11.99
N ARG A 253 -1.81 -1.44 12.66
CA ARG A 253 -2.28 -2.72 13.18
C ARG A 253 -3.34 -2.57 14.27
N PHE A 254 -3.32 -1.46 14.98
CA PHE A 254 -4.35 -1.12 15.96
C PHE A 254 -5.73 -0.90 15.34
N LEU A 255 -5.77 -0.44 14.07
CA LEU A 255 -7.00 -0.13 13.33
C LEU A 255 -7.47 -1.33 12.50
N GLY A 256 -6.53 -2.10 11.96
CA GLY A 256 -6.80 -3.28 11.16
C GLY A 256 -5.51 -3.95 10.70
N ILE A 257 -5.50 -5.28 10.72
CA ILE A 257 -4.38 -6.07 10.22
C ILE A 257 -4.53 -6.37 8.72
N PRO A 258 -3.43 -6.56 7.99
CA PRO A 258 -3.52 -7.02 6.61
C PRO A 258 -4.21 -8.37 6.50
N ALA A 259 -5.26 -8.47 5.69
CA ALA A 259 -6.04 -9.68 5.45
C ALA A 259 -6.35 -9.86 3.95
N GLN A 260 -6.73 -11.06 3.52
CA GLN A 260 -7.22 -11.28 2.16
C GLN A 260 -8.62 -10.68 1.96
N ALA A 261 -9.44 -10.68 3.00
CA ALA A 261 -10.75 -10.03 2.97
C ALA A 261 -10.59 -8.51 2.81
N ILE A 262 -11.41 -7.95 1.93
CA ILE A 262 -11.50 -6.51 1.71
C ILE A 262 -12.82 -6.05 2.34
N GLU A 263 -12.71 -5.35 3.47
CA GLU A 263 -13.85 -4.95 4.28
C GLU A 263 -13.96 -3.41 4.28
N PHE A 264 -15.13 -2.89 3.89
CA PHE A 264 -15.43 -1.45 3.90
C PHE A 264 -16.35 -1.05 5.06
N ASP A 265 -16.97 -2.02 5.72
CA ASP A 265 -17.88 -1.80 6.85
C ASP A 265 -17.18 -1.60 8.20
N LEU A 266 -15.85 -1.47 8.16
CA LEU A 266 -15.04 -1.20 9.35
C LEU A 266 -15.09 0.29 9.70
N PHE A 267 -15.24 0.58 11.00
CA PHE A 267 -15.23 1.94 11.52
C PHE A 267 -14.30 2.06 12.72
N ILE A 268 -13.58 3.18 12.80
CA ILE A 268 -12.86 3.55 14.02
C ILE A 268 -13.89 4.06 15.04
N PRO A 269 -14.01 3.47 16.24
CA PRO A 269 -14.91 3.96 17.28
C PRO A 269 -14.62 5.43 17.61
N ALA A 270 -15.65 6.19 17.97
CA ALA A 270 -15.44 7.54 18.50
C ALA A 270 -14.50 7.42 19.71
N ALA A 271 -13.47 8.28 19.76
CA ALA A 271 -12.63 8.39 20.94
C ALA A 271 -13.46 8.96 22.09
N THR A 272 -14.22 8.12 22.77
CA THR A 272 -14.85 8.43 24.05
C THR A 272 -13.76 8.34 25.12
N THR A 273 -13.84 9.21 26.10
CA THR A 273 -13.01 9.27 27.31
C THR A 273 -13.01 7.97 28.13
N GLU A 274 -13.66 6.93 27.62
CA GLU A 274 -13.95 5.62 28.26
C GLU A 274 -13.03 4.47 27.82
N TYR A 275 -11.88 4.74 27.20
CA TYR A 275 -10.91 3.67 26.90
C TYR A 275 -10.28 3.02 28.16
N ARG A 276 -10.94 3.15 29.33
CA ARG A 276 -10.56 2.39 30.55
C ARG A 276 -11.06 0.94 30.58
N SER A 277 -11.88 0.50 29.63
CA SER A 277 -12.45 -0.85 29.65
C SER A 277 -12.10 -1.72 28.43
N ALA A 278 -11.11 -1.36 27.62
CA ALA A 278 -10.67 -2.14 26.45
C ALA A 278 -9.88 -3.43 26.78
N GLU A 279 -9.82 -3.84 28.05
CA GLU A 279 -9.35 -5.19 28.42
C GLU A 279 -10.28 -6.32 27.92
N ALA A 280 -11.54 -6.04 27.63
CA ALA A 280 -12.47 -7.04 27.11
C ALA A 280 -12.26 -7.38 25.63
N SER A 281 -11.71 -6.47 24.83
CA SER A 281 -11.31 -6.73 23.42
C SER A 281 -10.00 -7.52 23.33
N SER A 282 -9.25 -7.61 24.40
CA SER A 282 -7.99 -8.37 24.54
C SER A 282 -8.12 -9.88 24.24
N ARG A 283 -9.33 -10.46 24.29
CA ARG A 283 -9.52 -11.86 23.93
C ARG A 283 -9.41 -12.13 22.44
N ARG A 284 -9.89 -11.22 21.59
CA ARG A 284 -9.69 -11.31 20.13
C ARG A 284 -8.22 -11.07 19.73
N ILE A 285 -7.54 -10.15 20.42
CA ILE A 285 -6.12 -9.85 20.18
C ILE A 285 -5.22 -11.01 20.62
N ARG A 286 -5.51 -11.72 21.72
CA ARG A 286 -4.71 -12.89 22.16
C ARG A 286 -4.83 -14.08 21.21
N THR A 287 -5.97 -14.27 20.56
CA THR A 287 -6.11 -15.32 19.52
C THR A 287 -5.26 -14.98 18.29
N LEU A 288 -5.10 -13.69 17.96
CA LEU A 288 -4.26 -13.20 16.86
C LEU A 288 -2.75 -13.30 17.18
N GLN A 289 -2.34 -13.14 18.45
CA GLN A 289 -0.94 -13.31 18.85
C GLN A 289 -0.45 -14.75 18.59
N HIS A 290 -1.30 -15.72 18.78
CA HIS A 290 -0.99 -17.14 18.49
C HIS A 290 -0.76 -17.40 16.98
N TYR A 291 -1.46 -16.67 16.10
CA TYR A 291 -1.24 -16.75 14.64
C TYR A 291 0.03 -16.02 14.18
N ILE A 292 0.45 -14.98 14.90
CA ILE A 292 1.67 -14.21 14.57
C ILE A 292 2.92 -15.02 14.95
N ASP A 293 2.88 -15.74 16.06
CA ASP A 293 3.99 -16.56 16.54
C ASP A 293 4.18 -17.82 15.68
N ALA A 294 3.10 -18.36 15.11
CA ALA A 294 3.15 -19.48 14.16
C ALA A 294 3.67 -19.10 12.76
N ALA A 295 3.70 -17.82 12.41
CA ALA A 295 4.20 -17.31 11.12
C ALA A 295 5.67 -16.85 11.19
N ARG A 296 6.35 -17.05 12.32
CA ARG A 296 7.77 -16.69 12.54
C ARG A 296 8.72 -17.90 12.55
N ILE A 297 8.22 -19.09 12.27
CA ILE A 297 9.04 -20.31 12.09
C ILE A 297 9.24 -20.58 10.61
#